data_d46d5c5daccd435d6a65930a5a26a9ec
#
_entry.id   d46d5c5daccd435d6a65930a5a26a9ec
#
_cell.length_a   1.000
_cell.length_b   1.000
_cell.length_c   1.000
_cell.angle_alpha   90.00
_cell.angle_beta   90.00
_cell.angle_gamma   90.00
#
_symmetry.space_group_name_H-M   'P 1'
#
loop_
_entity.id
_entity.type
_entity.pdbx_description
1 polymer ?
#
loop_
_entity_poly.entity_id
_entity_poly.type
_entity_poly.pdbx_seq_one_letter_code
_entity_poly.pdbx_strand_id
1 'polypeptide(L)'
;VFDGCMAYNNSDDGWDLYAKEETGPIGVVTIQNCVAFRNGYTEDGRGYGDCDGNGFKLGGAGVGSAHKVNNCLAFENYNCGFTDNNNPKLASISNCTAFNNNVKGGGKPNFSVYRCTNCDFDNLISYYTKNNCNDKYVGTYNNGVYYNSGYYKVLTDTKVSNGSKIGTK
;
A
#
# COMPACT_ATOMS: atom_id res chain seq x y z
N VAL A 1 -2.60 -2.78 17.84
CA VAL A 1 -3.40 -1.88 17.00
C VAL A 1 -2.70 -0.54 16.93
N PHE A 2 -2.56 0.01 15.72
CA PHE A 2 -2.24 1.41 15.47
C PHE A 2 -3.51 2.09 14.99
N ASP A 3 -3.91 3.17 15.62
CA ASP A 3 -5.13 3.91 15.30
C ASP A 3 -4.87 5.41 15.35
N GLY A 4 -5.16 6.11 14.25
CA GLY A 4 -4.98 7.56 14.15
C GLY A 4 -3.52 8.02 14.16
N CYS A 5 -2.58 7.18 13.77
CA CYS A 5 -1.15 7.48 13.81
C CYS A 5 -0.64 8.05 12.49
N MET A 6 0.46 8.80 12.55
CA MET A 6 1.19 9.28 11.38
C MET A 6 2.65 8.83 11.43
N ALA A 7 3.15 8.35 10.29
CA ALA A 7 4.56 8.02 10.08
C ALA A 7 5.08 8.78 8.86
N TYR A 8 6.04 9.65 9.06
CA TYR A 8 6.56 10.50 7.99
C TYR A 8 8.02 10.88 8.20
N ASN A 9 8.68 11.21 7.10
CA ASN A 9 10.10 11.59 7.08
C ASN A 9 11.02 10.59 7.79
N ASN A 10 10.66 9.30 7.74
CA ASN A 10 11.55 8.25 8.19
C ASN A 10 12.57 7.95 7.08
N SER A 11 13.78 7.57 7.47
CA SER A 11 14.84 7.21 6.53
C SER A 11 14.56 5.90 5.77
N ASP A 12 13.61 5.11 6.21
CA ASP A 12 13.17 3.87 5.58
C ASP A 12 11.62 3.86 5.51
N ASP A 13 10.97 2.80 5.88
CA ASP A 13 9.51 2.64 5.78
C ASP A 13 8.74 3.42 6.85
N GLY A 14 7.49 3.76 6.58
CA GLY A 14 6.59 4.36 7.57
C GLY A 14 6.15 3.36 8.63
N TRP A 15 5.55 2.25 8.19
CA TRP A 15 5.33 1.04 9.00
C TRP A 15 6.12 -0.09 8.38
N ASP A 16 6.90 -0.78 9.18
CA ASP A 16 7.62 -1.98 8.79
C ASP A 16 7.20 -3.17 9.67
N LEU A 17 6.37 -4.04 9.10
CA LEU A 17 5.92 -5.27 9.75
C LEU A 17 6.73 -6.48 9.27
N TYR A 18 8.02 -6.27 9.03
CA TYR A 18 8.90 -7.33 8.59
C TYR A 18 9.00 -8.44 9.64
N ALA A 19 8.84 -9.67 9.21
CA ALA A 19 9.05 -10.85 10.02
C ALA A 19 10.21 -11.66 9.43
N LYS A 20 11.10 -12.13 10.28
CA LYS A 20 12.23 -12.98 9.87
C LYS A 20 11.84 -14.45 9.88
N GLU A 21 12.37 -15.19 8.94
CA GLU A 21 12.11 -16.62 8.82
C GLU A 21 12.52 -17.38 10.08
N GLU A 22 13.65 -17.00 10.68
CA GLU A 22 14.21 -17.65 11.87
C GLU A 22 13.36 -17.42 13.13
N THR A 23 12.64 -16.31 13.20
CA THR A 23 11.80 -15.96 14.37
C THR A 23 10.32 -16.27 14.14
N GLY A 24 9.95 -16.54 12.89
CA GLY A 24 8.58 -16.81 12.51
C GLY A 24 7.67 -15.57 12.50
N PRO A 25 6.36 -15.76 12.39
CA PRO A 25 5.42 -14.68 12.23
C PRO A 25 5.30 -13.82 13.49
N ILE A 26 5.21 -12.52 13.28
CA ILE A 26 4.75 -11.60 14.33
C ILE A 26 3.22 -11.71 14.49
N GLY A 27 2.71 -11.33 15.64
CA GLY A 27 1.27 -11.31 15.89
C GLY A 27 0.50 -10.44 14.89
N VAL A 28 -0.78 -10.69 14.72
CA VAL A 28 -1.62 -9.91 13.81
C VAL A 28 -1.65 -8.44 14.25
N VAL A 29 -1.30 -7.58 13.32
CA VAL A 29 -1.34 -6.11 13.49
C VAL A 29 -2.53 -5.57 12.73
N THR A 30 -3.31 -4.71 13.38
CA THR A 30 -4.32 -3.86 12.74
C THR A 30 -3.80 -2.44 12.67
N ILE A 31 -3.81 -1.84 11.48
CA ILE A 31 -3.47 -0.44 11.24
C ILE A 31 -4.73 0.22 10.70
N GLN A 32 -5.22 1.23 11.38
CA GLN A 32 -6.44 1.94 10.98
C GLN A 32 -6.35 3.45 11.20
N ASN A 33 -7.03 4.21 10.36
CA ASN A 33 -7.07 5.67 10.43
C ASN A 33 -5.67 6.32 10.42
N CYS A 34 -4.70 5.68 9.76
CA CYS A 34 -3.30 6.08 9.80
C CYS A 34 -2.84 6.71 8.49
N VAL A 35 -1.79 7.52 8.57
CA VAL A 35 -1.21 8.21 7.43
C VAL A 35 0.29 7.96 7.34
N ALA A 36 0.77 7.54 6.15
CA ALA A 36 2.19 7.36 5.87
C ALA A 36 2.61 8.24 4.69
N PHE A 37 3.55 9.14 4.87
CA PHE A 37 4.00 9.99 3.79
C PHE A 37 5.47 10.40 3.90
N ARG A 38 6.09 10.64 2.75
CA ARG A 38 7.48 11.09 2.65
C ARG A 38 8.46 10.19 3.42
N ASN A 39 8.25 8.89 3.40
CA ASN A 39 9.18 7.91 3.96
C ASN A 39 10.19 7.46 2.90
N GLY A 40 11.40 7.08 3.31
CA GLY A 40 12.49 6.64 2.46
C GLY A 40 13.44 7.73 2.03
N TYR A 41 13.28 8.94 2.52
CA TYR A 41 14.21 10.05 2.29
C TYR A 41 14.15 11.05 3.45
N THR A 42 15.25 11.72 3.64
CA THR A 42 15.40 12.70 4.71
C THR A 42 14.68 14.01 4.36
N GLU A 43 14.49 14.87 5.33
CA GLU A 43 13.80 16.15 5.16
C GLU A 43 14.42 17.03 4.06
N ASP A 44 15.73 16.92 3.87
CA ASP A 44 16.46 17.60 2.80
C ASP A 44 16.34 16.90 1.42
N GLY A 45 15.50 15.88 1.31
CA GLY A 45 15.17 15.20 0.06
C GLY A 45 16.21 14.17 -0.41
N ARG A 46 17.21 13.84 0.41
CA ARG A 46 18.18 12.80 0.06
C ARG A 46 17.61 11.41 0.36
N GLY A 47 17.65 10.55 -0.63
CA GLY A 47 17.40 9.14 -0.43
C GLY A 47 18.46 8.51 0.47
N TYR A 48 18.05 7.58 1.32
CA TYR A 48 18.94 6.87 2.21
C TYR A 48 19.32 5.52 1.58
N GLY A 49 20.54 5.37 1.14
CA GLY A 49 21.20 4.15 0.67
C GLY A 49 20.29 2.97 0.26
N ASP A 50 20.21 1.99 1.11
CA ASP A 50 19.46 0.74 0.89
C ASP A 50 18.03 0.77 1.45
N CYS A 51 17.46 1.94 1.71
CA CYS A 51 16.10 2.06 2.21
C CYS A 51 15.06 1.55 1.21
N ASP A 52 14.02 0.91 1.72
CA ASP A 52 12.86 0.55 0.91
C ASP A 52 11.95 1.77 0.68
N GLY A 53 11.65 2.52 1.72
CA GLY A 53 10.90 3.76 1.63
C GLY A 53 9.43 3.60 1.27
N ASN A 54 8.79 2.54 1.78
CA ASN A 54 7.37 2.35 1.60
C ASN A 54 6.56 3.12 2.65
N GLY A 55 5.29 3.39 2.36
CA GLY A 55 4.38 3.90 3.36
C GLY A 55 4.02 2.82 4.39
N PHE A 56 3.45 1.72 3.91
CA PHE A 56 3.04 0.57 4.71
C PHE A 56 3.66 -0.70 4.13
N LYS A 57 4.71 -1.20 4.78
CA LYS A 57 5.34 -2.48 4.48
C LYS A 57 4.75 -3.55 5.41
N LEU A 58 3.95 -4.42 4.85
CA LEU A 58 3.04 -5.31 5.58
C LEU A 58 3.56 -6.75 5.68
N GLY A 59 4.87 -6.92 5.71
CA GLY A 59 5.49 -8.22 5.85
C GLY A 59 6.92 -8.30 5.34
N GLY A 60 7.42 -9.51 5.19
CA GLY A 60 8.76 -9.79 4.67
C GLY A 60 9.10 -11.27 4.69
N ALA A 61 10.20 -11.64 4.02
CA ALA A 61 10.83 -12.96 4.03
C ALA A 61 9.89 -14.16 3.75
N GLY A 62 8.72 -13.95 3.15
CA GLY A 62 7.76 -15.04 2.92
C GLY A 62 7.01 -15.49 4.18
N VAL A 63 7.22 -14.84 5.31
CA VAL A 63 6.55 -15.18 6.58
C VAL A 63 5.14 -14.61 6.61
N GLY A 64 4.16 -15.50 6.78
CA GLY A 64 2.74 -15.14 6.72
C GLY A 64 2.18 -14.59 8.02
N SER A 65 1.65 -13.37 7.99
CA SER A 65 0.90 -12.77 9.09
C SER A 65 -0.36 -12.09 8.56
N ALA A 66 -1.50 -12.34 9.22
CA ALA A 66 -2.81 -11.90 8.76
C ALA A 66 -3.12 -10.45 9.18
N HIS A 67 -2.24 -9.51 8.83
CA HIS A 67 -2.41 -8.11 9.14
C HIS A 67 -3.64 -7.52 8.44
N LYS A 68 -4.21 -6.48 9.03
CA LYS A 68 -5.38 -5.76 8.51
C LYS A 68 -5.08 -4.28 8.43
N VAL A 69 -5.43 -3.67 7.30
CA VAL A 69 -5.26 -2.23 7.07
C VAL A 69 -6.60 -1.64 6.67
N ASN A 70 -7.03 -0.60 7.37
CA ASN A 70 -8.32 0.03 7.10
C ASN A 70 -8.25 1.55 7.23
N ASN A 71 -8.91 2.26 6.32
CA ASN A 71 -9.03 3.72 6.34
C ASN A 71 -7.67 4.42 6.49
N CYS A 72 -6.70 4.01 5.67
CA CYS A 72 -5.34 4.55 5.71
C CYS A 72 -5.00 5.31 4.43
N LEU A 73 -4.07 6.25 4.57
CA LEU A 73 -3.61 7.11 3.49
C LEU A 73 -2.09 6.99 3.32
N ALA A 74 -1.63 6.76 2.09
CA ALA A 74 -0.21 6.72 1.76
C ALA A 74 0.09 7.64 0.59
N PHE A 75 1.01 8.61 0.75
CA PHE A 75 1.37 9.50 -0.34
C PHE A 75 2.82 9.97 -0.29
N GLU A 76 3.34 10.28 -1.46
CA GLU A 76 4.71 10.81 -1.61
C GLU A 76 5.79 9.98 -0.92
N ASN A 77 5.59 8.68 -0.75
CA ASN A 77 6.63 7.79 -0.25
C ASN A 77 7.64 7.46 -1.38
N TYR A 78 8.85 7.14 -1.00
CA TYR A 78 9.95 6.90 -1.92
C TYR A 78 9.69 5.72 -2.87
N ASN A 79 9.09 4.66 -2.35
CA ASN A 79 8.64 3.48 -3.09
C ASN A 79 7.11 3.33 -3.05
N CYS A 80 6.60 2.18 -2.62
CA CYS A 80 5.18 1.87 -2.62
C CYS A 80 4.40 2.63 -1.55
N GLY A 81 3.11 2.88 -1.79
CA GLY A 81 2.21 3.28 -0.73
C GLY A 81 1.94 2.13 0.24
N PHE A 82 1.47 1.01 -0.31
CA PHE A 82 1.19 -0.22 0.42
C PHE A 82 1.86 -1.40 -0.29
N THR A 83 2.53 -2.26 0.47
CA THR A 83 3.13 -3.49 -0.08
C THR A 83 2.96 -4.67 0.87
N ASP A 84 2.61 -5.85 0.33
CA ASP A 84 2.65 -7.10 1.10
C ASP A 84 4.07 -7.54 1.43
N ASN A 85 5.04 -7.04 0.68
CA ASN A 85 6.46 -7.34 0.84
C ASN A 85 6.74 -8.83 1.08
N ASN A 86 6.17 -9.68 0.25
CA ASN A 86 6.23 -11.15 0.33
C ASN A 86 5.47 -11.79 1.52
N ASN A 87 4.56 -11.10 2.18
CA ASN A 87 3.65 -11.71 3.14
C ASN A 87 2.54 -12.48 2.40
N PRO A 88 2.50 -13.83 2.47
CA PRO A 88 1.51 -14.61 1.75
C PRO A 88 0.13 -14.70 2.43
N LYS A 89 -0.03 -14.12 3.63
CA LYS A 89 -1.24 -14.24 4.46
C LYS A 89 -1.84 -12.91 4.89
N LEU A 90 -1.53 -11.81 4.20
CA LEU A 90 -2.17 -10.53 4.49
C LEU A 90 -3.70 -10.68 4.41
N ALA A 91 -4.42 -10.25 5.43
CA ALA A 91 -5.86 -10.50 5.50
C ALA A 91 -6.66 -9.51 4.65
N SER A 92 -6.45 -8.21 4.84
CA SER A 92 -7.24 -7.20 4.14
C SER A 92 -6.55 -5.84 4.02
N ILE A 93 -6.88 -5.14 2.94
CA ILE A 93 -6.66 -3.69 2.80
C ILE A 93 -7.99 -3.09 2.34
N SER A 94 -8.60 -2.24 3.16
CA SER A 94 -9.90 -1.65 2.90
C SER A 94 -9.96 -0.15 3.16
N ASN A 95 -10.80 0.57 2.40
CA ASN A 95 -11.02 2.00 2.54
C ASN A 95 -9.71 2.82 2.47
N CYS A 96 -8.73 2.37 1.73
CA CYS A 96 -7.41 2.98 1.69
C CYS A 96 -7.20 3.81 0.42
N THR A 97 -6.51 4.91 0.59
CA THR A 97 -6.11 5.79 -0.51
C THR A 97 -4.59 5.85 -0.62
N ALA A 98 -4.08 5.71 -1.83
CA ALA A 98 -2.67 5.92 -2.11
C ALA A 98 -2.50 6.83 -3.32
N PHE A 99 -1.64 7.86 -3.20
CA PHE A 99 -1.38 8.75 -4.33
C PHE A 99 0.07 9.22 -4.38
N ASN A 100 0.55 9.38 -5.60
CA ASN A 100 1.88 9.95 -5.89
C ASN A 100 3.03 9.30 -5.09
N ASN A 101 2.93 8.04 -4.73
CA ASN A 101 4.05 7.30 -4.23
C ASN A 101 5.05 7.01 -5.37
N ASN A 102 6.17 6.37 -5.11
CA ASN A 102 7.25 6.15 -6.07
C ASN A 102 8.01 7.44 -6.44
N VAL A 103 8.30 8.26 -5.45
CA VAL A 103 9.08 9.49 -5.65
C VAL A 103 10.47 9.21 -6.20
N LYS A 104 11.05 8.06 -5.85
CA LYS A 104 12.31 7.55 -6.43
C LYS A 104 12.25 7.36 -7.96
N GLY A 105 11.07 7.01 -8.48
CA GLY A 105 10.96 6.46 -9.83
C GLY A 105 11.28 4.95 -9.84
N GLY A 106 11.29 4.34 -11.02
CA GLY A 106 11.61 2.91 -11.16
C GLY A 106 10.43 1.97 -11.06
N GLY A 107 9.20 2.46 -11.17
CA GLY A 107 8.02 1.63 -11.39
C GLY A 107 7.44 0.98 -10.15
N LYS A 108 7.63 1.56 -8.99
CA LYS A 108 6.99 1.08 -7.75
C LYS A 108 5.56 1.61 -7.64
N PRO A 109 4.54 0.74 -7.50
CA PRO A 109 3.16 1.17 -7.52
C PRO A 109 2.67 1.75 -6.18
N ASN A 110 1.53 2.42 -6.20
CA ASN A 110 0.84 2.81 -4.98
C ASN A 110 0.47 1.60 -4.13
N PHE A 111 -0.04 0.55 -4.78
CA PHE A 111 -0.32 -0.74 -4.15
C PHE A 111 0.49 -1.84 -4.83
N SER A 112 1.28 -2.57 -4.07
CA SER A 112 2.07 -3.72 -4.50
C SER A 112 1.74 -4.93 -3.64
N VAL A 113 0.56 -5.51 -3.86
CA VAL A 113 0.05 -6.66 -3.09
C VAL A 113 -0.20 -7.81 -4.04
N TYR A 114 0.79 -8.64 -4.26
CA TYR A 114 0.73 -9.70 -5.27
C TYR A 114 1.24 -11.06 -4.78
N ARG A 115 1.75 -11.15 -3.58
CA ARG A 115 2.16 -12.41 -2.95
C ARG A 115 1.06 -13.03 -2.13
N CYS A 116 0.22 -12.20 -1.54
CA CYS A 116 -0.96 -12.67 -0.84
C CYS A 116 -2.11 -12.90 -1.82
N THR A 117 -2.37 -14.14 -2.18
CA THR A 117 -3.43 -14.50 -3.13
C THR A 117 -4.84 -14.47 -2.55
N ASN A 118 -4.97 -14.36 -1.25
CA ASN A 118 -6.25 -14.37 -0.53
C ASN A 118 -6.50 -13.09 0.26
N CYS A 119 -5.82 -12.01 -0.09
CA CYS A 119 -6.07 -10.72 0.54
C CYS A 119 -7.43 -10.17 0.09
N ASP A 120 -8.23 -9.71 1.03
CA ASP A 120 -9.48 -9.01 0.73
C ASP A 120 -9.21 -7.54 0.45
N PHE A 121 -9.61 -7.09 -0.72
CA PHE A 121 -9.52 -5.69 -1.12
C PHE A 121 -10.91 -5.07 -1.20
N ASP A 122 -11.08 -3.93 -0.56
CA ASP A 122 -12.35 -3.22 -0.57
C ASP A 122 -12.13 -1.71 -0.61
N ASN A 123 -12.82 -1.02 -1.52
CA ASN A 123 -12.88 0.42 -1.58
C ASN A 123 -11.50 1.12 -1.58
N LEU A 124 -10.65 0.79 -2.56
CA LEU A 124 -9.31 1.36 -2.70
C LEU A 124 -9.29 2.47 -3.75
N ILE A 125 -8.53 3.53 -3.46
CA ILE A 125 -8.25 4.60 -4.40
C ILE A 125 -6.74 4.65 -4.64
N SER A 126 -6.35 4.55 -5.92
CA SER A 126 -4.97 4.75 -6.36
C SER A 126 -4.92 5.86 -7.39
N TYR A 127 -4.11 6.87 -7.14
CA TYR A 127 -4.03 8.04 -8.01
C TYR A 127 -2.59 8.50 -8.24
N TYR A 128 -2.30 8.90 -9.47
CA TYR A 128 -1.04 9.53 -9.85
C TYR A 128 -1.30 10.79 -10.65
N THR A 129 -0.62 11.87 -10.33
CA THR A 129 -0.62 13.10 -11.13
C THR A 129 0.34 13.02 -12.32
N LYS A 130 1.27 12.08 -12.28
CA LYS A 130 2.26 11.81 -13.33
C LYS A 130 2.18 10.34 -13.73
N ASN A 131 2.47 10.07 -14.98
CA ASN A 131 2.51 8.72 -15.51
C ASN A 131 3.39 7.82 -14.68
N ASN A 132 2.83 6.79 -14.06
CA ASN A 132 3.76 5.90 -13.47
C ASN A 132 3.45 4.52 -13.25
N CYS A 133 2.88 3.84 -12.66
CA CYS A 133 3.01 2.41 -12.45
C CYS A 133 1.68 1.74 -12.40
N ASN A 134 1.68 0.52 -12.89
CA ASN A 134 0.51 -0.33 -12.70
C ASN A 134 0.56 -0.91 -11.29
N ASP A 135 -0.45 -0.64 -10.52
CA ASP A 135 -0.63 -1.32 -9.24
C ASP A 135 -0.76 -2.83 -9.43
N LYS A 136 -0.36 -3.56 -8.42
CA LYS A 136 -0.36 -5.02 -8.44
C LYS A 136 -1.26 -5.54 -7.33
N TYR A 137 -2.30 -6.24 -7.72
CA TYR A 137 -3.21 -6.91 -6.80
C TYR A 137 -3.41 -8.35 -7.22
N VAL A 138 -3.37 -9.25 -6.27
CA VAL A 138 -3.80 -10.64 -6.42
C VAL A 138 -4.62 -10.97 -5.19
N GLY A 139 -5.91 -11.26 -5.35
CA GLY A 139 -6.78 -11.54 -4.23
C GLY A 139 -8.25 -11.33 -4.55
N THR A 140 -9.08 -11.30 -3.55
CA THR A 140 -10.51 -11.10 -3.68
C THR A 140 -10.86 -9.62 -3.60
N TYR A 141 -11.56 -9.13 -4.59
CA TYR A 141 -12.05 -7.74 -4.62
C TYR A 141 -13.51 -7.71 -4.22
N ASN A 142 -13.78 -7.08 -3.11
CA ASN A 142 -15.13 -6.81 -2.65
C ASN A 142 -15.38 -5.30 -2.76
N ASN A 143 -16.28 -4.86 -3.64
CA ASN A 143 -16.71 -3.46 -3.77
C ASN A 143 -15.58 -2.43 -4.02
N GLY A 144 -14.63 -2.72 -4.87
CA GLY A 144 -13.54 -1.79 -5.14
C GLY A 144 -13.87 -0.75 -6.20
N VAL A 145 -13.70 0.52 -5.89
CA VAL A 145 -13.51 1.55 -6.91
C VAL A 145 -12.05 1.87 -7.00
N TYR A 146 -11.52 1.77 -8.19
CA TYR A 146 -10.12 1.87 -8.42
C TYR A 146 -9.79 2.91 -9.48
N TYR A 147 -8.99 3.90 -9.10
CA TYR A 147 -8.41 4.87 -10.01
C TYR A 147 -6.92 4.63 -10.16
N ASN A 148 -6.46 4.40 -11.37
CA ASN A 148 -5.04 4.34 -11.66
C ASN A 148 -4.68 5.41 -12.68
N SER A 149 -3.72 6.22 -12.32
CA SER A 149 -3.04 7.23 -13.10
C SER A 149 -3.77 8.55 -13.34
N GLY A 150 -3.01 9.59 -13.63
CA GLY A 150 -3.48 10.93 -13.98
C GLY A 150 -4.34 11.03 -15.25
N TYR A 151 -4.79 9.92 -15.80
CA TYR A 151 -5.63 9.83 -16.98
C TYR A 151 -6.95 9.11 -16.74
N TYR A 152 -7.48 9.10 -15.55
CA TYR A 152 -8.83 8.60 -15.28
C TYR A 152 -9.10 7.18 -15.84
N LYS A 153 -8.15 6.29 -15.78
CA LYS A 153 -8.41 4.92 -16.16
C LYS A 153 -9.12 4.21 -15.01
N VAL A 154 -10.42 4.12 -15.12
CA VAL A 154 -11.19 3.18 -14.30
C VAL A 154 -10.73 1.78 -14.69
N LEU A 155 -10.30 0.96 -13.77
CA LEU A 155 -10.04 -0.44 -14.05
C LEU A 155 -11.36 -1.13 -14.34
N THR A 156 -11.53 -1.52 -15.60
CA THR A 156 -12.76 -2.14 -16.10
C THR A 156 -12.99 -3.55 -15.58
N ASP A 157 -11.97 -4.18 -15.01
CA ASP A 157 -12.04 -5.56 -14.52
C ASP A 157 -12.38 -5.67 -13.04
N THR A 158 -12.50 -4.55 -12.38
CA THR A 158 -13.04 -4.56 -11.04
C THR A 158 -14.52 -4.90 -11.16
N LYS A 159 -14.90 -6.01 -10.62
CA LYS A 159 -16.28 -6.28 -10.30
C LYS A 159 -16.69 -5.26 -9.26
N VAL A 160 -17.02 -4.05 -9.71
CA VAL A 160 -17.67 -3.06 -8.86
C VAL A 160 -19.05 -3.63 -8.58
N SER A 161 -19.14 -4.48 -7.58
CA SER A 161 -20.42 -4.84 -7.03
C SER A 161 -20.96 -3.59 -6.35
N ASN A 162 -22.19 -3.25 -6.61
CA ASN A 162 -22.99 -2.20 -5.98
C ASN A 162 -22.89 -0.78 -6.53
N GLY A 163 -22.42 -0.59 -7.74
CA GLY A 163 -22.63 0.69 -8.41
C GLY A 163 -22.02 1.92 -7.75
N SER A 164 -21.08 1.76 -6.85
CA SER A 164 -20.30 2.85 -6.30
C SER A 164 -19.32 3.36 -7.35
N LYS A 165 -19.83 4.15 -8.28
CA LYS A 165 -19.01 4.85 -9.27
C LYS A 165 -18.47 6.10 -8.61
N ILE A 166 -17.25 6.08 -8.13
CA ILE A 166 -16.54 7.33 -7.88
C ILE A 166 -16.09 7.85 -9.25
N GLY A 167 -16.82 8.87 -9.71
CA GLY A 167 -16.40 9.71 -10.81
C GLY A 167 -16.19 9.03 -12.16
N THR A 168 -17.25 8.71 -12.85
CA THR A 168 -17.25 8.83 -14.30
C THR A 168 -17.54 10.28 -14.65
N LYS A 169 -16.55 11.05 -14.94
CA LYS A 169 -16.63 12.21 -15.82
C LYS A 169 -15.59 12.08 -16.89
#